data_1dfc18c17d51fb7ffb4b85ced97d5bff
#
_entry.id   1dfc18c17d51fb7ffb4b85ced97d5bff
#
_cell.length_a   1.000
_cell.length_b   1.000
_cell.length_c   1.000
_cell.angle_alpha   90.00
_cell.angle_beta   90.00
_cell.angle_gamma   90.00
#
_symmetry.space_group_name_H-M   'P 1'
#
loop_
_entity.id
_entity.type
_entity.pdbx_description
1 polymer ?
#
loop_
_entity_poly.entity_id
_entity_poly.type
_entity_poly.pdbx_seq_one_letter_code
_entity_poly.pdbx_strand_id
1 'polypeptide(L)'
;LNHQALFEAVPNFSEGRRHDVIAAIARAISPTHVLDVDPDHDHHRVVISIAAQGSTLLEGVIAAVGAAVEHIDMRAHAGVHPRVGAADVVPFVPLGQSRLDDARELAREAGERIWSEFKVPVYFYGENRSLAEIRAGRAQPDLGGPSLHPTAGAVSVGARLALVAFNVLLPDTDLVTARALARSLRESEAGMRGVQALVFQLSGGRIQLSMNLFRVDQTTPADVVAELVRRGVRVGEQELVGLSPAIAANQVAAGRLLEGRLAAAAARAGAEKCRAFGDDEHMALAVRLEREAEGLAALGVDQQDFLAGAERAAALAPVLQVAE
;
A
#
# COMPACT_ATOMS: atom_id res chain seq x y z
N LEU A 1 11.04 -10.87 18.10
CA LEU A 1 10.27 -10.85 16.83
C LEU A 1 9.65 -12.22 16.58
N ASN A 2 8.34 -12.28 16.36
CA ASN A 2 7.70 -13.47 15.85
C ASN A 2 7.80 -13.48 14.31
N HIS A 3 8.88 -14.01 13.77
CA HIS A 3 9.16 -14.06 12.34
C HIS A 3 8.14 -14.88 11.53
N GLN A 4 7.32 -15.69 12.19
CA GLN A 4 6.23 -16.47 11.56
C GLN A 4 4.90 -15.70 11.50
N ALA A 5 4.82 -14.53 12.17
CA ALA A 5 3.65 -13.67 12.08
C ALA A 5 3.51 -13.07 10.69
N LEU A 6 2.28 -12.91 10.21
CA LEU A 6 1.97 -12.37 8.89
C LEU A 6 1.92 -10.84 8.92
N PHE A 7 2.59 -10.20 7.97
CA PHE A 7 2.58 -8.76 7.80
C PHE A 7 2.35 -8.37 6.34
N GLU A 8 1.85 -7.18 6.13
CA GLU A 8 1.86 -6.51 4.84
C GLU A 8 2.93 -5.41 4.85
N ALA A 9 3.59 -5.19 3.72
CA ALA A 9 4.31 -3.97 3.44
C ALA A 9 3.69 -3.30 2.21
N VAL A 10 3.63 -1.96 2.23
CA VAL A 10 3.03 -1.17 1.14
C VAL A 10 4.02 -0.12 0.67
N PRO A 11 5.22 -0.54 0.19
CA PRO A 11 6.23 0.41 -0.28
C PRO A 11 5.71 1.25 -1.44
N ASN A 12 6.07 2.54 -1.38
CA ASN A 12 5.78 3.51 -2.41
C ASN A 12 7.09 3.91 -3.10
N PHE A 13 7.15 3.76 -4.41
CA PHE A 13 8.33 4.09 -5.21
C PHE A 13 8.04 5.28 -6.11
N SER A 14 9.06 6.11 -6.34
CA SER A 14 8.98 7.31 -7.17
C SER A 14 9.11 6.97 -8.66
N GLU A 15 8.22 6.13 -9.16
CA GLU A 15 8.09 5.75 -10.56
C GLU A 15 6.64 5.35 -10.85
N GLY A 16 6.02 5.99 -11.82
CA GLY A 16 4.63 5.69 -12.21
C GLY A 16 4.43 5.64 -13.74
N ARG A 17 5.53 5.76 -14.50
CA ARG A 17 5.49 5.94 -15.96
C ARG A 17 6.28 4.89 -16.73
N ARG A 18 7.47 4.52 -16.24
CA ARG A 18 8.32 3.52 -16.89
C ARG A 18 7.94 2.13 -16.43
N HIS A 19 7.12 1.45 -17.24
CA HIS A 19 6.60 0.12 -16.93
C HIS A 19 7.71 -0.94 -16.76
N ASP A 20 8.83 -0.81 -17.46
CA ASP A 20 10.00 -1.68 -17.32
C ASP A 20 10.65 -1.56 -15.94
N VAL A 21 10.77 -0.35 -15.41
CA VAL A 21 11.30 -0.09 -14.07
C VAL A 21 10.33 -0.60 -12.99
N ILE A 22 9.03 -0.32 -13.13
CA ILE A 22 8.00 -0.83 -12.22
C ILE A 22 8.04 -2.36 -12.18
N ALA A 23 8.13 -2.98 -13.36
CA ALA A 23 8.25 -4.43 -13.48
C ALA A 23 9.56 -4.97 -12.90
N ALA A 24 10.69 -4.24 -13.00
CA ALA A 24 11.95 -4.63 -12.39
C ALA A 24 11.86 -4.63 -10.86
N ILE A 25 11.25 -3.60 -10.26
CA ILE A 25 11.02 -3.51 -8.82
C ILE A 25 10.10 -4.65 -8.35
N ALA A 26 8.99 -4.90 -9.07
CA ALA A 26 8.04 -5.95 -8.71
C ALA A 26 8.66 -7.37 -8.85
N ARG A 27 9.49 -7.60 -9.88
CA ARG A 27 10.20 -8.90 -10.07
C ARG A 27 11.29 -9.16 -9.06
N ALA A 28 11.83 -8.14 -8.41
CA ALA A 28 12.78 -8.32 -7.32
C ALA A 28 12.15 -8.99 -6.08
N ILE A 29 10.83 -8.91 -5.97
CA ILE A 29 10.03 -9.56 -4.93
C ILE A 29 9.57 -10.92 -5.46
N SER A 30 9.49 -11.94 -4.58
CA SER A 30 8.87 -13.22 -4.99
C SER A 30 7.43 -12.99 -5.50
N PRO A 31 7.05 -13.51 -6.68
CA PRO A 31 5.72 -13.29 -7.26
C PRO A 31 4.55 -13.73 -6.36
N THR A 32 4.75 -14.74 -5.52
CA THR A 32 3.74 -15.25 -4.59
C THR A 32 3.44 -14.30 -3.45
N HIS A 33 4.31 -13.32 -3.19
CA HIS A 33 4.15 -12.34 -2.12
C HIS A 33 3.59 -11.00 -2.60
N VAL A 34 3.64 -10.72 -3.92
CA VAL A 34 3.07 -9.49 -4.49
C VAL A 34 1.56 -9.64 -4.58
N LEU A 35 0.84 -8.79 -3.86
CA LEU A 35 -0.63 -8.75 -3.86
C LEU A 35 -1.17 -7.80 -4.91
N ASP A 36 -0.53 -6.64 -5.09
CA ASP A 36 -0.96 -5.59 -6.00
C ASP A 36 0.22 -4.71 -6.45
N VAL A 37 0.10 -4.15 -7.66
CA VAL A 37 1.01 -3.15 -8.23
C VAL A 37 0.16 -2.05 -8.82
N ASP A 38 0.17 -0.87 -8.21
CA ASP A 38 -0.71 0.25 -8.54
C ASP A 38 0.08 1.50 -8.96
N PRO A 39 0.38 1.66 -10.27
CA PRO A 39 1.10 2.80 -10.80
C PRO A 39 0.18 3.99 -11.05
N ASP A 40 0.63 5.19 -10.68
CA ASP A 40 -0.04 6.44 -10.94
C ASP A 40 0.86 7.37 -11.77
N HIS A 41 0.41 7.69 -12.99
CA HIS A 41 1.14 8.51 -13.95
C HIS A 41 1.23 9.99 -13.52
N ASP A 42 0.14 10.58 -12.99
CA ASP A 42 0.08 11.99 -12.61
C ASP A 42 0.90 12.24 -11.33
N HIS A 43 0.75 11.38 -10.34
CA HIS A 43 1.58 11.41 -9.14
C HIS A 43 3.02 10.93 -9.40
N HIS A 44 3.27 10.27 -10.52
CA HIS A 44 4.54 9.66 -10.89
C HIS A 44 5.07 8.78 -9.76
N ARG A 45 4.25 7.82 -9.33
CA ARG A 45 4.48 6.96 -8.19
C ARG A 45 3.85 5.60 -8.45
N VAL A 46 4.42 4.53 -7.88
CA VAL A 46 3.78 3.21 -7.79
C VAL A 46 3.68 2.79 -6.34
N VAL A 47 2.55 2.20 -5.99
CA VAL A 47 2.32 1.51 -4.71
C VAL A 47 2.38 0.02 -4.99
N ILE A 48 3.20 -0.73 -4.25
CA ILE A 48 3.26 -2.19 -4.35
C ILE A 48 2.86 -2.76 -2.99
N SER A 49 1.80 -3.57 -2.97
CA SER A 49 1.37 -4.29 -1.76
C SER A 49 2.00 -5.68 -1.75
N ILE A 50 2.65 -6.01 -0.64
CA ILE A 50 3.37 -7.28 -0.44
C ILE A 50 2.91 -7.87 0.88
N ALA A 51 2.64 -9.18 0.95
CA ALA A 51 2.39 -9.85 2.22
C ALA A 51 3.15 -11.16 2.32
N ALA A 52 3.78 -11.38 3.47
CA ALA A 52 4.48 -12.61 3.82
C ALA A 52 4.74 -12.68 5.33
N GLN A 53 5.33 -13.78 5.78
CA GLN A 53 5.93 -13.87 7.11
C GLN A 53 7.06 -12.85 7.27
N GLY A 54 7.31 -12.37 8.49
CA GLY A 54 8.18 -11.23 8.75
C GLY A 54 9.56 -11.27 8.09
N SER A 55 10.30 -12.40 8.19
CA SER A 55 11.62 -12.52 7.56
C SER A 55 11.55 -12.51 6.03
N THR A 56 10.58 -13.23 5.46
CA THR A 56 10.38 -13.30 4.00
C THR A 56 9.93 -11.94 3.45
N LEU A 57 9.04 -11.25 4.18
CA LEU A 57 8.60 -9.90 3.83
C LEU A 57 9.77 -8.93 3.81
N LEU A 58 10.64 -9.01 4.81
CA LEU A 58 11.82 -8.16 4.91
C LEU A 58 12.73 -8.34 3.70
N GLU A 59 13.05 -9.58 3.30
CA GLU A 59 13.86 -9.86 2.11
C GLU A 59 13.24 -9.26 0.84
N GLY A 60 11.93 -9.43 0.66
CA GLY A 60 11.20 -8.85 -0.47
C GLY A 60 11.25 -7.32 -0.50
N VAL A 61 11.08 -6.68 0.64
CA VAL A 61 11.18 -5.22 0.77
C VAL A 61 12.59 -4.72 0.45
N ILE A 62 13.62 -5.35 0.98
CA ILE A 62 15.02 -4.97 0.72
C ILE A 62 15.35 -5.13 -0.75
N ALA A 63 14.96 -6.23 -1.38
CA ALA A 63 15.17 -6.45 -2.81
C ALA A 63 14.47 -5.37 -3.67
N ALA A 64 13.22 -5.01 -3.34
CA ALA A 64 12.47 -3.96 -4.03
C ALA A 64 13.12 -2.58 -3.87
N VAL A 65 13.59 -2.24 -2.66
CA VAL A 65 14.32 -1.00 -2.40
C VAL A 65 15.63 -0.96 -3.19
N GLY A 66 16.40 -2.06 -3.23
CA GLY A 66 17.61 -2.18 -4.03
C GLY A 66 17.37 -1.92 -5.52
N ALA A 67 16.33 -2.54 -6.08
CA ALA A 67 15.93 -2.31 -7.47
C ALA A 67 15.51 -0.85 -7.72
N ALA A 68 14.82 -0.22 -6.78
CA ALA A 68 14.46 1.19 -6.90
C ALA A 68 15.69 2.12 -6.85
N VAL A 69 16.67 1.83 -6.00
CA VAL A 69 17.94 2.57 -5.92
C VAL A 69 18.74 2.47 -7.22
N GLU A 70 18.72 1.30 -7.87
CA GLU A 70 19.40 1.05 -9.13
C GLU A 70 18.75 1.78 -10.32
N HIS A 71 17.40 1.81 -10.37
CA HIS A 71 16.68 2.21 -11.58
C HIS A 71 16.06 3.61 -11.53
N ILE A 72 15.96 4.23 -10.34
CA ILE A 72 15.30 5.55 -10.16
C ILE A 72 16.34 6.61 -9.79
N ASP A 73 16.43 7.65 -10.62
CA ASP A 73 17.27 8.83 -10.34
C ASP A 73 16.38 10.02 -9.95
N MET A 74 16.40 10.38 -8.66
CA MET A 74 15.61 11.48 -8.12
C MET A 74 15.99 12.86 -8.65
N ARG A 75 17.19 13.02 -9.21
CA ARG A 75 17.63 14.29 -9.84
C ARG A 75 16.83 14.62 -11.10
N ALA A 76 16.37 13.58 -11.81
CA ALA A 76 15.55 13.71 -13.02
C ALA A 76 14.04 13.53 -12.75
N HIS A 77 13.64 13.35 -11.49
CA HIS A 77 12.25 13.00 -11.15
C HIS A 77 11.38 14.23 -10.91
N ALA A 78 10.19 14.27 -11.55
CA ALA A 78 9.15 15.27 -11.33
C ALA A 78 7.77 14.65 -11.26
N GLY A 79 6.96 15.04 -10.26
CA GLY A 79 5.58 14.62 -10.05
C GLY A 79 4.90 15.48 -8.99
N VAL A 80 3.58 15.48 -8.93
CA VAL A 80 2.80 16.37 -8.05
C VAL A 80 2.81 15.94 -6.58
N HIS A 81 3.07 14.65 -6.30
CA HIS A 81 3.10 14.13 -4.93
C HIS A 81 4.45 14.43 -4.25
N PRO A 82 4.46 14.95 -3.00
CA PRO A 82 5.72 15.15 -2.25
C PRO A 82 6.39 13.82 -1.93
N ARG A 83 7.73 13.78 -2.00
CA ARG A 83 8.55 12.59 -1.82
C ARG A 83 9.91 12.91 -1.23
N VAL A 84 10.59 11.90 -0.68
CA VAL A 84 11.94 12.02 -0.13
C VAL A 84 12.97 11.20 -0.89
N GLY A 85 12.56 10.18 -1.67
CA GLY A 85 13.50 9.38 -2.43
C GLY A 85 12.88 8.38 -3.40
N ALA A 86 13.72 7.56 -4.00
CA ALA A 86 13.36 6.51 -4.96
C ALA A 86 12.39 5.48 -4.34
N ALA A 87 12.72 4.95 -3.16
CA ALA A 87 11.76 4.35 -2.25
C ALA A 87 11.33 5.46 -1.26
N ASP A 88 10.13 6.03 -1.47
CA ASP A 88 9.68 7.19 -0.71
C ASP A 88 9.23 6.80 0.71
N VAL A 89 8.33 5.83 0.80
CA VAL A 89 7.78 5.35 2.07
C VAL A 89 7.70 3.83 2.05
N VAL A 90 8.14 3.20 3.12
CA VAL A 90 8.08 1.75 3.35
C VAL A 90 7.35 1.46 4.66
N PRO A 91 6.00 1.36 4.63
CA PRO A 91 5.20 1.01 5.79
C PRO A 91 5.10 -0.50 5.99
N PHE A 92 5.22 -0.94 7.24
CA PHE A 92 4.88 -2.28 7.67
C PHE A 92 3.54 -2.26 8.41
N VAL A 93 2.67 -3.22 8.11
CA VAL A 93 1.30 -3.30 8.61
C VAL A 93 1.09 -4.70 9.21
N PRO A 94 0.72 -4.82 10.48
CA PRO A 94 0.42 -6.12 11.07
C PRO A 94 -0.88 -6.67 10.50
N LEU A 95 -0.92 -7.97 10.18
CA LEU A 95 -2.09 -8.68 9.69
C LEU A 95 -2.55 -9.74 10.70
N GLY A 96 -3.85 -10.01 10.73
CA GLY A 96 -4.44 -11.02 11.59
C GLY A 96 -4.14 -10.78 13.08
N GLN A 97 -3.37 -11.69 13.69
CA GLN A 97 -2.98 -11.62 15.10
C GLN A 97 -1.61 -10.97 15.35
N SER A 98 -0.97 -10.48 14.30
CA SER A 98 0.32 -9.80 14.43
C SER A 98 0.18 -8.48 15.16
N ARG A 99 1.20 -8.10 15.88
CA ARG A 99 1.18 -6.87 16.70
C ARG A 99 1.87 -5.72 15.99
N LEU A 100 1.41 -4.50 16.29
CA LEU A 100 2.04 -3.30 15.75
C LEU A 100 3.51 -3.16 16.22
N ASP A 101 3.82 -3.62 17.43
CA ASP A 101 5.19 -3.59 17.95
C ASP A 101 6.13 -4.50 17.14
N ASP A 102 5.66 -5.70 16.74
CA ASP A 102 6.44 -6.59 15.86
C ASP A 102 6.66 -5.95 14.48
N ALA A 103 5.66 -5.23 13.94
CA ALA A 103 5.80 -4.48 12.70
C ALA A 103 6.81 -3.30 12.83
N ARG A 104 6.89 -2.66 14.00
CA ARG A 104 7.89 -1.62 14.30
C ARG A 104 9.30 -2.18 14.34
N GLU A 105 9.48 -3.38 14.88
CA GLU A 105 10.77 -4.06 14.89
C GLU A 105 11.22 -4.42 13.47
N LEU A 106 10.31 -4.95 12.63
CA LEU A 106 10.58 -5.18 11.19
C LEU A 106 10.95 -3.89 10.47
N ALA A 107 10.26 -2.79 10.74
CA ALA A 107 10.56 -1.49 10.15
C ALA A 107 11.95 -1.00 10.55
N ARG A 108 12.37 -1.21 11.80
CA ARG A 108 13.71 -0.85 12.28
C ARG A 108 14.77 -1.69 11.58
N GLU A 109 14.60 -3.01 11.53
CA GLU A 109 15.50 -3.92 10.83
C GLU A 109 15.62 -3.58 9.35
N ALA A 110 14.50 -3.29 8.68
CA ALA A 110 14.50 -2.84 7.29
C ALA A 110 15.31 -1.54 7.11
N GLY A 111 15.12 -0.55 7.98
CA GLY A 111 15.87 0.70 7.93
C GLY A 111 17.38 0.50 8.10
N GLU A 112 17.78 -0.32 9.05
CA GLU A 112 19.20 -0.66 9.30
C GLU A 112 19.81 -1.36 8.08
N ARG A 113 19.12 -2.29 7.46
CA ARG A 113 19.56 -2.96 6.23
C ARG A 113 19.64 -2.01 5.04
N ILE A 114 18.63 -1.17 4.82
CA ILE A 114 18.64 -0.18 3.73
C ILE A 114 19.87 0.74 3.87
N TRP A 115 20.15 1.22 5.06
CA TRP A 115 21.34 2.03 5.30
C TRP A 115 22.64 1.24 5.09
N SER A 116 22.74 0.04 5.64
CA SER A 116 23.97 -0.77 5.57
C SER A 116 24.28 -1.24 4.14
N GLU A 117 23.27 -1.66 3.37
CA GLU A 117 23.42 -2.25 2.04
C GLU A 117 23.51 -1.17 0.94
N PHE A 118 22.64 -0.15 0.97
CA PHE A 118 22.50 0.81 -0.12
C PHE A 118 23.00 2.22 0.21
N LYS A 119 23.36 2.51 1.46
CA LYS A 119 23.74 3.85 1.94
C LYS A 119 22.68 4.93 1.68
N VAL A 120 21.42 4.54 1.60
CA VAL A 120 20.29 5.44 1.52
C VAL A 120 19.91 5.89 2.94
N PRO A 121 19.93 7.20 3.27
CA PRO A 121 19.55 7.70 4.58
C PRO A 121 18.11 7.36 4.92
N VAL A 122 17.84 7.02 6.18
CA VAL A 122 16.56 6.52 6.65
C VAL A 122 15.95 7.48 7.68
N TYR A 123 14.67 7.78 7.48
CA TYR A 123 13.81 8.41 8.48
C TYR A 123 12.86 7.37 9.06
N PHE A 124 12.84 7.19 10.37
CA PHE A 124 11.79 6.42 11.02
C PHE A 124 10.58 7.30 11.32
N TYR A 125 9.38 6.83 10.94
CA TYR A 125 8.12 7.56 11.14
C TYR A 125 7.07 6.71 11.86
N GLY A 126 6.04 7.38 12.39
CA GLY A 126 4.86 6.74 13.00
C GLY A 126 4.85 6.78 14.52
N GLU A 127 5.98 6.82 15.19
CA GLU A 127 6.06 6.97 16.65
C GLU A 127 6.30 8.42 17.06
N ASN A 128 7.45 8.99 16.70
CA ASN A 128 7.90 10.28 17.17
C ASN A 128 7.79 11.40 16.13
N ARG A 129 7.53 11.05 14.88
CA ARG A 129 7.38 12.03 13.79
C ARG A 129 6.45 11.53 12.70
N SER A 130 5.85 12.49 12.01
CA SER A 130 4.97 12.24 10.86
C SER A 130 5.72 12.34 9.53
N LEU A 131 5.17 11.71 8.48
CA LEU A 131 5.67 11.88 7.11
C LEU A 131 5.61 13.35 6.65
N ALA A 132 4.65 14.14 7.14
CA ALA A 132 4.53 15.55 6.81
C ALA A 132 5.71 16.37 7.34
N GLU A 133 6.21 16.08 8.52
CA GLU A 133 7.41 16.73 9.10
C GLU A 133 8.68 16.37 8.34
N ILE A 134 8.84 15.10 7.96
CA ILE A 134 9.95 14.61 7.14
C ILE A 134 9.95 15.33 5.78
N ARG A 135 8.83 15.33 5.08
CA ARG A 135 8.67 15.96 3.76
C ARG A 135 8.79 17.48 3.78
N ALA A 136 8.53 18.10 4.92
CA ALA A 136 8.76 19.53 5.14
C ALA A 136 10.26 19.87 5.41
N GLY A 137 11.15 18.87 5.42
CA GLY A 137 12.58 19.07 5.68
C GLY A 137 12.91 19.50 7.12
N ARG A 138 12.00 19.25 8.07
CA ARG A 138 12.15 19.63 9.49
C ARG A 138 12.85 18.57 10.34
N ALA A 139 13.18 17.44 9.73
CA ALA A 139 13.82 16.33 10.42
C ALA A 139 15.17 16.00 9.77
N GLN A 140 16.11 15.51 10.57
CA GLN A 140 17.32 14.84 10.07
C GLN A 140 17.04 13.33 9.97
N PRO A 141 17.72 12.61 9.04
CA PRO A 141 17.66 11.15 9.01
C PRO A 141 18.10 10.54 10.36
N ASP A 142 17.47 9.44 10.73
CA ASP A 142 17.85 8.66 11.92
C ASP A 142 19.09 7.81 11.67
N LEU A 143 19.20 7.31 10.41
CA LEU A 143 20.37 6.57 9.94
C LEU A 143 20.92 7.28 8.69
N GLY A 144 22.23 7.46 8.68
CA GLY A 144 22.91 8.21 7.62
C GLY A 144 22.67 9.72 7.73
N GLY A 145 23.13 10.47 6.74
CA GLY A 145 22.93 11.93 6.73
C GLY A 145 24.08 12.72 7.39
N PRO A 146 24.02 14.05 7.37
CA PRO A 146 22.91 14.86 6.85
C PRO A 146 22.78 14.83 5.32
N SER A 147 23.79 14.31 4.58
CA SER A 147 23.74 14.23 3.12
C SER A 147 22.84 13.11 2.65
N LEU A 148 21.95 13.41 1.70
CA LEU A 148 21.11 12.41 1.05
C LEU A 148 21.91 11.56 0.07
N HIS A 149 21.39 10.39 -0.29
CA HIS A 149 21.97 9.57 -1.36
C HIS A 149 21.91 10.32 -2.70
N PRO A 150 23.01 10.33 -3.51
CA PRO A 150 23.14 11.23 -4.68
C PRO A 150 22.01 11.06 -5.72
N THR A 151 21.51 9.86 -5.92
CA THR A 151 20.44 9.56 -6.90
C THR A 151 19.14 9.09 -6.23
N ALA A 152 19.22 8.30 -5.17
CA ALA A 152 18.03 7.72 -4.52
C ALA A 152 17.40 8.62 -3.46
N GLY A 153 18.04 9.71 -3.02
CA GLY A 153 17.52 10.58 -1.98
C GLY A 153 17.58 9.96 -0.59
N ALA A 154 16.43 9.76 0.05
CA ALA A 154 16.28 9.10 1.35
C ALA A 154 15.03 8.21 1.33
N VAL A 155 14.80 7.45 2.39
CA VAL A 155 13.60 6.62 2.57
C VAL A 155 12.95 6.88 3.93
N SER A 156 11.62 6.87 3.96
CA SER A 156 10.84 6.87 5.21
C SER A 156 10.36 5.46 5.52
N VAL A 157 10.82 4.87 6.61
CA VAL A 157 10.46 3.51 7.04
C VAL A 157 9.67 3.58 8.35
N GLY A 158 8.61 2.79 8.49
CA GLY A 158 7.84 2.78 9.73
C GLY A 158 6.76 1.71 9.75
N ALA A 159 6.01 1.67 10.84
CA ALA A 159 4.90 0.77 11.02
C ALA A 159 3.60 1.54 11.30
N ARG A 160 2.47 1.01 10.82
CA ARG A 160 1.14 1.56 11.03
C ARG A 160 0.07 0.49 11.01
N LEU A 161 -1.10 0.80 11.50
CA LEU A 161 -2.29 -0.02 11.22
C LEU A 161 -2.72 0.15 9.75
N ALA A 162 -3.61 -0.72 9.29
CA ALA A 162 -4.19 -0.60 7.96
C ALA A 162 -4.83 0.79 7.75
N LEU A 163 -4.63 1.34 6.57
CA LEU A 163 -5.30 2.57 6.14
C LEU A 163 -5.83 2.40 4.71
N VAL A 164 -6.82 3.21 4.37
CA VAL A 164 -7.33 3.30 3.00
C VAL A 164 -6.90 4.63 2.40
N ALA A 165 -6.16 4.58 1.31
CA ALA A 165 -5.85 5.76 0.50
C ALA A 165 -6.95 5.93 -0.55
N PHE A 166 -7.70 7.02 -0.46
CA PHE A 166 -8.92 7.26 -1.23
C PHE A 166 -8.91 8.65 -1.86
N ASN A 167 -9.09 8.69 -3.15
CA ASN A 167 -9.08 9.91 -3.95
C ASN A 167 -10.46 10.19 -4.54
N VAL A 168 -10.81 11.48 -4.64
CA VAL A 168 -12.07 11.95 -5.24
C VAL A 168 -11.76 13.14 -6.15
N LEU A 169 -12.20 13.10 -7.40
CA LEU A 169 -12.19 14.27 -8.27
C LEU A 169 -13.30 15.24 -7.90
N LEU A 170 -12.98 16.53 -7.90
CA LEU A 170 -13.91 17.63 -7.58
C LEU A 170 -14.10 18.51 -8.84
N PRO A 171 -15.02 18.13 -9.76
CA PRO A 171 -15.09 18.72 -11.10
C PRO A 171 -15.43 20.21 -11.11
N ASP A 172 -16.23 20.69 -10.16
CA ASP A 172 -16.74 22.08 -10.14
C ASP A 172 -16.11 22.90 -8.99
N THR A 173 -14.92 22.50 -8.53
CA THR A 173 -14.28 23.12 -7.36
C THR A 173 -12.91 23.68 -7.73
N ASP A 174 -12.68 24.95 -7.42
CA ASP A 174 -11.35 25.55 -7.59
C ASP A 174 -10.37 25.11 -6.51
N LEU A 175 -9.07 25.33 -6.74
CA LEU A 175 -8.00 24.87 -5.85
C LEU A 175 -8.08 25.48 -4.44
N VAL A 176 -8.54 26.73 -4.29
CA VAL A 176 -8.62 27.43 -2.99
C VAL A 176 -9.75 26.82 -2.17
N THR A 177 -10.92 26.67 -2.79
CA THR A 177 -12.10 26.03 -2.19
C THR A 177 -11.81 24.57 -1.81
N ALA A 178 -11.18 23.82 -2.71
CA ALA A 178 -10.79 22.43 -2.43
C ALA A 178 -9.83 22.32 -1.24
N ARG A 179 -8.85 23.20 -1.11
CA ARG A 179 -7.93 23.25 0.04
C ARG A 179 -8.64 23.58 1.35
N ALA A 180 -9.62 24.48 1.33
CA ALA A 180 -10.44 24.78 2.50
C ALA A 180 -11.29 23.57 2.90
N LEU A 181 -11.91 22.91 1.91
CA LEU A 181 -12.66 21.66 2.10
C LEU A 181 -11.76 20.57 2.71
N ALA A 182 -10.60 20.30 2.13
CA ALA A 182 -9.66 19.30 2.65
C ALA A 182 -9.28 19.58 4.11
N ARG A 183 -9.02 20.83 4.47
CA ARG A 183 -8.75 21.20 5.88
C ARG A 183 -9.92 20.86 6.78
N SER A 184 -11.14 21.22 6.40
CA SER A 184 -12.34 21.00 7.21
C SER A 184 -12.75 19.51 7.35
N LEU A 185 -12.16 18.61 6.55
CA LEU A 185 -12.36 17.16 6.66
C LEU A 185 -11.34 16.51 7.61
N ARG A 186 -10.19 17.12 7.87
CA ARG A 186 -9.13 16.53 8.69
C ARG A 186 -9.54 16.37 10.14
N GLU A 187 -9.20 15.24 10.74
CA GLU A 187 -9.35 15.03 12.18
C GLU A 187 -8.62 16.10 13.00
N SER A 188 -7.43 16.54 12.58
CA SER A 188 -6.65 17.61 13.24
C SER A 188 -7.36 18.97 13.32
N GLU A 189 -8.37 19.18 12.48
CA GLU A 189 -9.17 20.42 12.41
C GLU A 189 -10.61 20.20 12.91
N ALA A 190 -10.81 19.20 13.79
CA ALA A 190 -12.11 18.77 14.28
C ALA A 190 -13.10 18.30 13.18
N GLY A 191 -12.55 17.78 12.07
CA GLY A 191 -13.34 17.17 10.99
C GLY A 191 -13.70 15.71 11.27
N MET A 192 -13.62 14.87 10.25
CA MET A 192 -13.97 13.45 10.34
C MET A 192 -12.86 12.64 11.03
N ARG A 193 -13.24 11.72 11.87
CA ARG A 193 -12.33 10.84 12.61
C ARG A 193 -11.47 10.02 11.66
N GLY A 194 -10.15 9.99 11.91
CA GLY A 194 -9.21 9.21 11.12
C GLY A 194 -8.96 9.72 9.70
N VAL A 195 -9.36 10.95 9.37
CA VAL A 195 -9.17 11.53 8.04
C VAL A 195 -7.97 12.47 8.00
N GLN A 196 -7.01 12.15 7.11
CA GLN A 196 -6.02 13.09 6.60
C GLN A 196 -6.38 13.42 5.16
N ALA A 197 -6.29 14.68 4.75
CA ALA A 197 -6.66 15.11 3.42
C ALA A 197 -5.68 16.14 2.83
N LEU A 198 -5.37 15.98 1.56
CA LEU A 198 -4.59 16.89 0.73
C LEU A 198 -5.36 17.20 -0.56
N VAL A 199 -4.92 18.22 -1.28
CA VAL A 199 -5.47 18.55 -2.60
C VAL A 199 -4.32 18.60 -3.59
N PHE A 200 -4.51 17.93 -4.72
CA PHE A 200 -3.60 17.98 -5.86
C PHE A 200 -4.32 18.58 -7.07
N GLN A 201 -3.57 19.35 -7.83
CA GLN A 201 -3.97 19.73 -9.19
C GLN A 201 -3.26 18.80 -10.16
N LEU A 202 -4.04 17.94 -10.79
CA LEU A 202 -3.57 16.95 -11.76
C LEU A 202 -3.40 17.58 -13.15
N SER A 203 -2.89 16.77 -14.09
CA SER A 203 -2.84 17.12 -15.50
C SER A 203 -4.22 17.56 -16.02
N GLY A 204 -4.24 18.54 -16.94
CA GLY A 204 -5.48 19.14 -17.44
C GLY A 204 -6.23 20.02 -16.43
N GLY A 205 -5.62 20.38 -15.29
CA GLY A 205 -6.21 21.27 -14.30
C GLY A 205 -7.25 20.63 -13.38
N ARG A 206 -7.42 19.30 -13.44
CA ARG A 206 -8.35 18.56 -12.60
C ARG A 206 -7.96 18.68 -11.11
N ILE A 207 -8.94 18.89 -10.26
CA ILE A 207 -8.73 18.99 -8.81
C ILE A 207 -9.06 17.65 -8.16
N GLN A 208 -8.10 17.06 -7.45
CA GLN A 208 -8.24 15.81 -6.70
C GLN A 208 -8.12 16.08 -5.20
N LEU A 209 -9.11 15.63 -4.45
CA LEU A 209 -9.06 15.50 -3.00
C LEU A 209 -8.50 14.11 -2.70
N SER A 210 -7.30 14.06 -2.12
CA SER A 210 -6.60 12.83 -1.76
C SER A 210 -6.61 12.65 -0.25
N MET A 211 -7.03 11.49 0.21
CA MET A 211 -7.24 11.22 1.63
C MET A 211 -6.60 9.91 2.06
N ASN A 212 -6.08 9.91 3.29
CA ASN A 212 -5.75 8.70 4.02
C ASN A 212 -6.76 8.53 5.15
N LEU A 213 -7.48 7.41 5.14
CA LEU A 213 -8.44 7.01 6.17
C LEU A 213 -7.74 5.99 7.07
N PHE A 214 -7.29 6.41 8.26
CA PHE A 214 -6.48 5.59 9.17
C PHE A 214 -7.28 5.07 10.39
N ARG A 215 -8.57 5.36 10.44
CA ARG A 215 -9.56 4.82 11.38
C ARG A 215 -10.72 4.23 10.60
N VAL A 216 -10.42 3.19 9.81
CA VAL A 216 -11.38 2.57 8.89
C VAL A 216 -12.56 1.91 9.61
N ASP A 217 -12.43 1.64 10.90
CA ASP A 217 -13.48 1.23 11.82
C ASP A 217 -14.48 2.35 12.15
N GLN A 218 -14.15 3.61 11.89
CA GLN A 218 -14.95 4.79 12.24
C GLN A 218 -15.33 5.64 11.03
N THR A 219 -14.48 5.66 9.99
CA THR A 219 -14.71 6.46 8.78
C THR A 219 -14.29 5.65 7.57
N THR A 220 -15.26 5.33 6.72
CA THR A 220 -15.08 4.62 5.46
C THR A 220 -15.06 5.59 4.27
N PRO A 221 -14.62 5.18 3.07
CA PRO A 221 -14.80 5.96 1.84
C PRO A 221 -16.25 6.39 1.60
N ALA A 222 -17.22 5.53 1.92
CA ALA A 222 -18.65 5.86 1.77
C ALA A 222 -19.09 7.01 2.69
N ASP A 223 -18.60 7.04 3.94
CA ASP A 223 -18.89 8.13 4.88
C ASP A 223 -18.33 9.45 4.39
N VAL A 224 -17.12 9.44 3.82
CA VAL A 224 -16.51 10.64 3.22
C VAL A 224 -17.33 11.15 2.05
N VAL A 225 -17.75 10.26 1.14
CA VAL A 225 -18.59 10.63 -0.01
C VAL A 225 -19.94 11.21 0.47
N ALA A 226 -20.58 10.60 1.45
CA ALA A 226 -21.83 11.10 2.03
C ALA A 226 -21.65 12.51 2.64
N GLU A 227 -20.54 12.75 3.33
CA GLU A 227 -20.23 14.06 3.92
C GLU A 227 -19.97 15.13 2.84
N LEU A 228 -19.25 14.79 1.75
CA LEU A 228 -19.06 15.70 0.62
C LEU A 228 -20.39 16.09 -0.03
N VAL A 229 -21.26 15.11 -0.28
CA VAL A 229 -22.61 15.35 -0.83
C VAL A 229 -23.46 16.19 0.12
N ARG A 230 -23.44 15.90 1.42
CA ARG A 230 -24.14 16.70 2.44
C ARG A 230 -23.71 18.17 2.45
N ARG A 231 -22.44 18.44 2.14
CA ARG A 231 -21.89 19.80 2.00
C ARG A 231 -22.19 20.46 0.64
N GLY A 232 -22.93 19.78 -0.23
CA GLY A 232 -23.24 20.29 -1.58
C GLY A 232 -22.07 20.20 -2.57
N VAL A 233 -21.04 19.41 -2.26
CA VAL A 233 -19.90 19.21 -3.14
C VAL A 233 -20.26 18.17 -4.21
N ARG A 234 -20.04 18.49 -5.47
CA ARG A 234 -20.17 17.51 -6.55
C ARG A 234 -18.98 16.56 -6.52
N VAL A 235 -19.29 15.27 -6.32
CA VAL A 235 -18.33 14.17 -6.30
C VAL A 235 -18.17 13.64 -7.73
N GLY A 236 -16.95 13.65 -8.25
CA GLY A 236 -16.60 13.08 -9.54
C GLY A 236 -16.10 11.65 -9.40
N GLU A 237 -15.15 11.27 -10.23
CA GLU A 237 -14.50 9.97 -10.20
C GLU A 237 -13.85 9.70 -8.84
N GLN A 238 -14.01 8.47 -8.36
CA GLN A 238 -13.46 7.98 -7.11
C GLN A 238 -12.41 6.92 -7.40
N GLU A 239 -11.31 6.97 -6.66
CA GLU A 239 -10.19 6.07 -6.84
C GLU A 239 -9.71 5.54 -5.48
N LEU A 240 -9.42 4.27 -5.43
CA LEU A 240 -8.76 3.63 -4.31
C LEU A 240 -7.31 3.34 -4.72
N VAL A 241 -6.35 3.76 -3.91
CA VAL A 241 -4.92 3.52 -4.16
C VAL A 241 -4.46 2.32 -3.31
N GLY A 242 -3.95 1.29 -3.99
CA GLY A 242 -3.57 0.03 -3.36
C GLY A 242 -4.79 -0.81 -2.96
N LEU A 243 -4.66 -1.57 -1.87
CA LEU A 243 -5.69 -2.49 -1.39
C LEU A 243 -6.50 -1.90 -0.24
N SER A 244 -7.77 -2.27 -0.15
CA SER A 244 -8.67 -1.91 0.94
C SER A 244 -9.00 -3.14 1.80
N PRO A 245 -8.90 -3.05 3.12
CA PRO A 245 -9.48 -4.06 3.99
C PRO A 245 -11.01 -4.10 3.81
N ALA A 246 -11.56 -5.29 3.94
CA ALA A 246 -12.97 -5.58 3.73
C ALA A 246 -13.91 -4.66 4.52
N ILE A 247 -13.57 -4.36 5.77
CA ILE A 247 -14.37 -3.49 6.65
C ILE A 247 -14.56 -2.07 6.11
N ALA A 248 -13.65 -1.60 5.23
CA ALA A 248 -13.69 -0.25 4.67
C ALA A 248 -14.05 -0.24 3.17
N ALA A 249 -14.34 -1.40 2.59
CA ALA A 249 -14.59 -1.50 1.17
C ALA A 249 -15.91 -0.83 0.76
N ASN A 250 -15.88 -0.20 -0.40
CA ASN A 250 -17.05 0.31 -1.10
C ASN A 250 -16.99 -0.16 -2.57
N GLN A 251 -17.91 0.30 -3.40
CA GLN A 251 -17.97 -0.10 -4.82
C GLN A 251 -16.67 0.17 -5.61
N VAL A 252 -15.83 1.11 -5.16
CA VAL A 252 -14.53 1.44 -5.80
C VAL A 252 -13.45 0.40 -5.48
N ALA A 253 -13.66 -0.44 -4.45
CA ALA A 253 -12.74 -1.50 -4.05
C ALA A 253 -12.91 -2.81 -4.85
N ALA A 254 -13.68 -2.83 -5.94
CA ALA A 254 -13.87 -4.00 -6.78
C ALA A 254 -12.52 -4.54 -7.28
N GLY A 255 -12.22 -5.81 -6.98
CA GLY A 255 -10.94 -6.45 -7.30
C GLY A 255 -9.73 -5.94 -6.51
N ARG A 256 -9.94 -5.06 -5.51
CA ARG A 256 -8.88 -4.47 -4.66
C ARG A 256 -9.06 -4.78 -3.17
N LEU A 257 -9.74 -5.88 -2.85
CA LEU A 257 -9.90 -6.32 -1.46
C LEU A 257 -8.62 -7.00 -0.97
N LEU A 258 -8.09 -6.50 0.15
CA LEU A 258 -6.89 -7.06 0.78
C LEU A 258 -7.06 -8.56 1.08
N GLU A 259 -8.17 -8.94 1.69
CA GLU A 259 -8.47 -10.34 2.05
C GLU A 259 -8.59 -11.22 0.80
N GLY A 260 -9.21 -10.73 -0.27
CA GLY A 260 -9.30 -11.46 -1.55
C GLY A 260 -7.93 -11.67 -2.19
N ARG A 261 -7.06 -10.68 -2.15
CA ARG A 261 -5.70 -10.76 -2.69
C ARG A 261 -4.80 -11.67 -1.85
N LEU A 262 -4.93 -11.63 -0.52
CA LEU A 262 -4.24 -12.56 0.38
C LEU A 262 -4.64 -14.01 0.11
N ALA A 263 -5.93 -14.29 0.01
CA ALA A 263 -6.43 -15.62 -0.31
C ALA A 263 -5.98 -16.10 -1.70
N ALA A 264 -5.99 -15.22 -2.69
CA ALA A 264 -5.47 -15.53 -4.04
C ALA A 264 -3.97 -15.84 -4.04
N ALA A 265 -3.16 -15.07 -3.30
CA ALA A 265 -1.73 -15.31 -3.18
C ALA A 265 -1.44 -16.66 -2.52
N ALA A 266 -2.17 -16.99 -1.48
CA ALA A 266 -2.04 -18.26 -0.78
C ALA A 266 -2.47 -19.45 -1.66
N ALA A 267 -3.55 -19.32 -2.45
CA ALA A 267 -3.97 -20.35 -3.40
C ALA A 267 -2.89 -20.59 -4.49
N ARG A 268 -2.25 -19.52 -4.99
CA ARG A 268 -1.11 -19.64 -5.93
C ARG A 268 0.09 -20.35 -5.31
N ALA A 269 0.45 -20.00 -4.08
CA ALA A 269 1.54 -20.69 -3.36
C ALA A 269 1.24 -22.17 -3.16
N GLY A 270 -0.02 -22.52 -2.84
CA GLY A 270 -0.48 -23.92 -2.80
C GLY A 270 -0.36 -24.63 -4.15
N ALA A 271 -0.73 -23.96 -5.25
CA ALA A 271 -0.61 -24.50 -6.59
C ALA A 271 0.86 -24.79 -6.97
N GLU A 272 1.80 -23.89 -6.63
CA GLU A 272 3.23 -24.08 -6.83
C GLU A 272 3.76 -25.31 -6.06
N LYS A 273 3.38 -25.46 -4.78
CA LYS A 273 3.73 -26.64 -3.98
C LYS A 273 3.19 -27.94 -4.61
N CYS A 274 1.91 -27.94 -5.05
CA CYS A 274 1.33 -29.11 -5.72
C CYS A 274 2.10 -29.50 -7.00
N ARG A 275 2.51 -28.51 -7.81
CA ARG A 275 3.33 -28.78 -9.01
C ARG A 275 4.67 -29.43 -8.68
N ALA A 276 5.27 -29.09 -7.54
CA ALA A 276 6.54 -29.67 -7.13
C ALA A 276 6.47 -31.18 -6.85
N PHE A 277 5.27 -31.73 -6.54
CA PHE A 277 5.06 -33.18 -6.38
C PHE A 277 5.03 -33.91 -7.73
N GLY A 278 4.49 -33.30 -8.81
CA GLY A 278 4.62 -33.76 -10.18
C GLY A 278 3.72 -34.94 -10.59
N ASP A 279 2.86 -35.45 -9.72
CA ASP A 279 1.86 -36.50 -10.06
C ASP A 279 0.53 -35.88 -10.55
N ASP A 280 -0.29 -36.73 -11.20
CA ASP A 280 -1.52 -36.25 -11.85
C ASP A 280 -2.55 -35.67 -10.87
N GLU A 281 -2.62 -36.20 -9.65
CA GLU A 281 -3.55 -35.70 -8.62
C GLU A 281 -3.18 -34.31 -8.13
N HIS A 282 -1.89 -34.11 -7.81
CA HIS A 282 -1.38 -32.79 -7.42
C HIS A 282 -1.42 -31.77 -8.57
N MET A 283 -1.17 -32.19 -9.80
CA MET A 283 -1.31 -31.31 -10.98
C MET A 283 -2.76 -30.86 -11.18
N ALA A 284 -3.74 -31.75 -11.02
CA ALA A 284 -5.16 -31.40 -11.09
C ALA A 284 -5.57 -30.45 -9.96
N LEU A 285 -5.04 -30.63 -8.75
CA LEU A 285 -5.25 -29.73 -7.62
C LEU A 285 -4.62 -28.36 -7.88
N ALA A 286 -3.42 -28.29 -8.44
CA ALA A 286 -2.75 -27.04 -8.79
C ALA A 286 -3.61 -26.20 -9.76
N VAL A 287 -4.14 -26.81 -10.82
CA VAL A 287 -5.02 -26.14 -11.78
C VAL A 287 -6.30 -25.60 -11.12
N ARG A 288 -6.88 -26.36 -10.19
CA ARG A 288 -8.06 -25.91 -9.44
C ARG A 288 -7.74 -24.73 -8.54
N LEU A 289 -6.62 -24.75 -7.82
CA LEU A 289 -6.19 -23.65 -6.95
C LEU A 289 -5.89 -22.37 -7.73
N GLU A 290 -5.34 -22.46 -8.94
CA GLU A 290 -5.13 -21.30 -9.80
C GLU A 290 -6.43 -20.65 -10.24
N ARG A 291 -7.40 -21.46 -10.66
CA ARG A 291 -8.72 -20.94 -11.03
C ARG A 291 -9.42 -20.28 -9.84
N GLU A 292 -9.27 -20.85 -8.66
CA GLU A 292 -9.80 -20.27 -7.43
C GLU A 292 -9.11 -18.95 -7.07
N ALA A 293 -7.77 -18.88 -7.25
CA ALA A 293 -7.01 -17.65 -7.06
C ALA A 293 -7.47 -16.51 -8.01
N GLU A 294 -7.79 -16.82 -9.26
CA GLU A 294 -8.34 -15.83 -10.20
C GLU A 294 -9.70 -15.28 -9.71
N GLY A 295 -10.60 -16.16 -9.28
CA GLY A 295 -11.89 -15.76 -8.71
C GLY A 295 -11.76 -14.92 -7.45
N LEU A 296 -10.86 -15.28 -6.53
CA LEU A 296 -10.60 -14.56 -5.28
C LEU A 296 -9.99 -13.17 -5.54
N ALA A 297 -9.09 -13.06 -6.52
CA ALA A 297 -8.49 -11.78 -6.90
C ALA A 297 -9.49 -10.82 -7.55
N ALA A 298 -10.52 -11.36 -8.21
CA ALA A 298 -11.56 -10.61 -8.92
C ALA A 298 -12.80 -10.33 -8.07
N LEU A 299 -12.79 -10.63 -6.76
CA LEU A 299 -13.96 -10.44 -5.90
C LEU A 299 -14.52 -9.02 -6.04
N GLY A 300 -15.74 -8.95 -6.52
CA GLY A 300 -16.51 -7.72 -6.72
C GLY A 300 -17.14 -7.23 -5.43
N VAL A 301 -17.71 -6.05 -5.50
CA VAL A 301 -18.21 -5.27 -4.37
C VAL A 301 -19.73 -5.23 -4.35
N ASP A 302 -20.40 -6.18 -4.91
CA ASP A 302 -21.78 -6.40 -4.51
C ASP A 302 -21.75 -6.90 -3.05
N GLN A 303 -22.50 -6.24 -2.15
CA GLN A 303 -22.42 -6.50 -0.71
C GLN A 303 -22.66 -7.98 -0.37
N GLN A 304 -23.42 -8.71 -1.20
CA GLN A 304 -23.65 -10.16 -1.07
C GLN A 304 -22.45 -10.99 -1.54
N ASP A 305 -21.81 -10.60 -2.63
CA ASP A 305 -20.57 -11.25 -3.12
C ASP A 305 -19.37 -10.97 -2.21
N PHE A 306 -19.36 -9.81 -1.57
CA PHE A 306 -18.36 -9.41 -0.59
C PHE A 306 -18.38 -10.28 0.66
N LEU A 307 -19.55 -10.47 1.29
CA LEU A 307 -19.69 -11.33 2.47
C LEU A 307 -19.34 -12.78 2.13
N ALA A 308 -19.84 -13.29 0.99
CA ALA A 308 -19.51 -14.63 0.52
C ALA A 308 -18.01 -14.78 0.14
N GLY A 309 -17.35 -13.73 -0.29
CA GLY A 309 -15.91 -13.70 -0.56
C GLY A 309 -15.07 -13.66 0.71
N ALA A 310 -15.46 -12.86 1.69
CA ALA A 310 -14.83 -12.81 3.01
C ALA A 310 -14.99 -14.14 3.77
N GLU A 311 -16.15 -14.78 3.67
CA GLU A 311 -16.39 -16.11 4.23
C GLU A 311 -15.55 -17.19 3.52
N ARG A 312 -15.41 -17.14 2.18
CA ARG A 312 -14.52 -18.03 1.42
C ARG A 312 -13.06 -17.81 1.76
N ALA A 313 -12.60 -16.58 1.86
CA ALA A 313 -11.23 -16.25 2.27
C ALA A 313 -10.95 -16.72 3.71
N ALA A 314 -11.89 -16.53 4.63
CA ALA A 314 -11.80 -17.02 6.00
C ALA A 314 -11.84 -18.57 6.08
N ALA A 315 -12.59 -19.22 5.21
CA ALA A 315 -12.66 -20.68 5.13
C ALA A 315 -11.39 -21.30 4.51
N LEU A 316 -10.70 -20.58 3.63
CA LEU A 316 -9.43 -21.04 3.03
C LEU A 316 -8.22 -20.79 3.93
N ALA A 317 -8.27 -19.81 4.83
CA ALA A 317 -7.18 -19.51 5.76
C ALA A 317 -6.71 -20.73 6.59
N PRO A 318 -7.59 -21.62 7.13
CA PRO A 318 -7.15 -22.84 7.80
C PRO A 318 -6.51 -23.87 6.87
N VAL A 319 -6.98 -23.97 5.62
CA VAL A 319 -6.40 -24.90 4.62
C VAL A 319 -4.99 -24.49 4.21
N LEU A 320 -4.69 -23.21 4.30
CA LEU A 320 -3.39 -22.62 3.96
C LEU A 320 -2.37 -22.79 5.08
N GLN A 321 -2.82 -22.96 6.35
CA GLN A 321 -1.97 -23.29 7.48
C GLN A 321 -1.55 -24.79 7.53
N VAL A 322 -2.26 -25.67 6.84
CA VAL A 322 -1.99 -27.13 6.80
C VAL A 322 -1.04 -27.51 5.66
N ALA A 323 -0.68 -26.58 4.78
CA ALA A 323 0.20 -26.81 3.63
C ALA A 323 1.68 -26.42 3.88
N GLU A 324 2.10 -26.32 5.16
CA GLU A 324 3.50 -26.21 5.56
C GLU A 324 4.22 -27.56 5.63
#